data_87d2f9a67cd04992211fb7acff96aae3
#
_entry.id   87d2f9a67cd04992211fb7acff96aae3
#
_cell.length_a   1.000
_cell.length_b   1.000
_cell.length_c   1.000
_cell.angle_alpha   90.00
_cell.angle_beta   90.00
_cell.angle_gamma   90.00
#
_symmetry.space_group_name_H-M   'P 1'
#
loop_
_entity.id
_entity.type
_entity.pdbx_description
1 polymer ?
#
loop_
_entity_poly.entity_id
_entity_poly.type
_entity_poly.pdbx_seq_one_letter_code
_entity_poly.pdbx_strand_id
1 'polypeptide(L)'
;MTAHAIAVDVGGTEMKAALVTVDRDTARPLRHARRPTPRGADGAATADLVVKAVAEVVSDLRSGADVVDAVGVVVPGVVDEVRGVGVFSANLGWRDVPLRDRLAARIGLPLGFGHDVRASGLAEVRFGAARGMRDVVMLPIGTGIAAAIVLDGRLYAGGGFAGEIGHIDIGHGEPCGCGSSGCVEAVASSAAVARRYRARTGRDVSGADVAAAVRAGDPDAQAVWQDAIDALAKGLLVLVTVAAPECIVLGGGFAQAGELLIEPLRARLDGMLAAYHRRPYLKLAELGDTAGCLGAALLATEGLKTT
;
A
#
# COMPACT_ATOMS: atom_id res chain seq x y z
N MET A 1 -27.29 2.40 3.42
CA MET A 1 -27.53 1.12 2.70
C MET A 1 -26.33 0.25 2.92
N THR A 2 -26.56 -0.99 3.28
CA THR A 2 -25.53 -2.01 3.45
C THR A 2 -25.33 -2.73 2.12
N ALA A 3 -24.10 -2.86 1.66
CA ALA A 3 -23.76 -3.59 0.44
C ALA A 3 -22.86 -4.79 0.77
N HIS A 4 -22.98 -5.86 -0.01
CA HIS A 4 -22.12 -7.04 0.08
C HIS A 4 -21.17 -7.05 -1.11
N ALA A 5 -19.88 -6.90 -0.87
CA ALA A 5 -18.85 -6.87 -1.89
C ALA A 5 -17.85 -8.01 -1.73
N ILE A 6 -17.43 -8.60 -2.83
CA ILE A 6 -16.22 -9.43 -2.83
C ILE A 6 -15.04 -8.52 -3.15
N ALA A 7 -14.09 -8.47 -2.26
CA ALA A 7 -12.87 -7.68 -2.38
C ALA A 7 -11.68 -8.59 -2.66
N VAL A 8 -10.85 -8.23 -3.63
CA VAL A 8 -9.61 -8.96 -3.95
C VAL A 8 -8.44 -7.99 -3.99
N ASP A 9 -7.45 -8.25 -3.16
CA ASP A 9 -6.17 -7.56 -3.10
C ASP A 9 -5.10 -8.46 -3.72
N VAL A 10 -4.64 -8.10 -4.90
CA VAL A 10 -3.62 -8.85 -5.64
C VAL A 10 -2.25 -8.35 -5.23
N GLY A 11 -1.61 -9.03 -4.30
CA GLY A 11 -0.22 -8.75 -3.95
C GLY A 11 0.79 -9.38 -4.91
N GLY A 12 2.05 -9.01 -4.76
CA GLY A 12 3.13 -9.56 -5.60
C GLY A 12 3.38 -11.06 -5.44
N THR A 13 3.06 -11.66 -4.30
CA THR A 13 3.26 -13.09 -3.99
C THR A 13 1.99 -13.80 -3.57
N GLU A 14 1.06 -13.11 -2.97
CA GLU A 14 -0.19 -13.64 -2.45
C GLU A 14 -1.35 -12.72 -2.84
N MET A 15 -2.46 -13.33 -3.23
CA MET A 15 -3.76 -12.67 -3.38
C MET A 15 -4.58 -12.91 -2.12
N LYS A 16 -5.13 -11.85 -1.57
CA LYS A 16 -6.07 -11.88 -0.44
C LYS A 16 -7.45 -11.51 -0.95
N ALA A 17 -8.45 -12.23 -0.51
CA ALA A 17 -9.83 -11.95 -0.88
C ALA A 17 -10.76 -12.08 0.32
N ALA A 18 -11.83 -11.31 0.32
CA ALA A 18 -12.85 -11.39 1.35
C ALA A 18 -14.25 -11.09 0.79
N LEU A 19 -15.26 -11.76 1.30
CA LEU A 19 -16.65 -11.29 1.23
C LEU A 19 -16.84 -10.30 2.37
N VAL A 20 -17.19 -9.06 2.05
CA VAL A 20 -17.25 -7.94 3.01
C VAL A 20 -18.64 -7.31 2.97
N THR A 21 -19.21 -7.11 4.13
CA THR A 21 -20.37 -6.22 4.29
C THR A 21 -19.86 -4.81 4.52
N VAL A 22 -20.29 -3.87 3.69
CA VAL A 22 -19.88 -2.46 3.75
C VAL A 22 -21.08 -1.58 3.96
N ASP A 23 -21.03 -0.71 4.94
CA ASP A 23 -21.98 0.38 5.12
C ASP A 23 -21.24 1.73 5.18
N ARG A 24 -21.97 2.79 5.58
CA ARG A 24 -21.40 4.13 5.64
C ARG A 24 -20.19 4.23 6.57
N ASP A 25 -20.21 3.55 7.71
CA ASP A 25 -19.28 3.77 8.82
C ASP A 25 -18.48 2.54 9.20
N THR A 26 -18.84 1.37 8.67
CA THR A 26 -18.18 0.09 8.97
C THR A 26 -18.01 -0.77 7.74
N ALA A 27 -16.97 -1.60 7.78
CA ALA A 27 -16.76 -2.69 6.84
C ALA A 27 -16.38 -3.94 7.62
N ARG A 28 -17.16 -5.02 7.42
CA ARG A 28 -16.97 -6.26 8.15
C ARG A 28 -16.73 -7.43 7.19
N PRO A 29 -15.53 -8.03 7.22
CA PRO A 29 -15.28 -9.26 6.50
C PRO A 29 -16.11 -10.41 7.08
N LEU A 30 -16.79 -11.16 6.21
CA LEU A 30 -17.59 -12.33 6.55
C LEU A 30 -16.86 -13.63 6.27
N ARG A 31 -16.14 -13.69 5.16
CA ARG A 31 -15.32 -14.84 4.75
C ARG A 31 -14.02 -14.34 4.14
N HIS A 32 -12.97 -15.14 4.25
CA HIS A 32 -11.65 -14.85 3.71
C HIS A 32 -11.15 -15.99 2.83
N ALA A 33 -10.36 -15.65 1.83
CA ALA A 33 -9.58 -16.58 1.05
C ALA A 33 -8.17 -15.99 0.79
N ARG A 34 -7.18 -16.87 0.75
CA ARG A 34 -5.81 -16.52 0.37
C ARG A 34 -5.32 -17.52 -0.67
N ARG A 35 -4.61 -17.02 -1.66
CA ARG A 35 -4.04 -17.84 -2.73
C ARG A 35 -2.69 -17.26 -3.16
N PRO A 36 -1.72 -18.08 -3.56
CA PRO A 36 -0.52 -17.59 -4.20
C PRO A 36 -0.87 -16.79 -5.45
N THR A 37 -0.18 -15.68 -5.70
CA THR A 37 -0.31 -14.95 -6.95
C THR A 37 0.38 -15.74 -8.07
N PRO A 38 -0.35 -16.16 -9.10
CA PRO A 38 0.23 -16.98 -10.16
C PRO A 38 1.21 -16.19 -11.01
N ARG A 39 2.19 -16.92 -11.57
CA ARG A 39 3.22 -16.38 -12.46
C ARG A 39 3.23 -17.12 -13.77
N GLY A 40 3.23 -16.39 -14.88
CA GLY A 40 3.42 -16.92 -16.23
C GLY A 40 4.87 -16.79 -16.69
N ALA A 41 5.12 -17.19 -17.93
CA ALA A 41 6.42 -17.09 -18.58
C ALA A 41 6.86 -15.62 -18.80
N ASP A 42 5.90 -14.72 -18.93
CA ASP A 42 6.08 -13.28 -19.09
C ASP A 42 4.97 -12.49 -18.41
N GLY A 43 5.00 -11.16 -18.52
CA GLY A 43 4.02 -10.30 -17.89
C GLY A 43 2.60 -10.44 -18.48
N ALA A 44 2.46 -10.73 -19.76
CA ALA A 44 1.17 -10.95 -20.41
C ALA A 44 0.53 -12.24 -19.91
N ALA A 45 1.29 -13.34 -19.91
CA ALA A 45 0.86 -14.62 -19.36
C ALA A 45 0.55 -14.54 -17.85
N THR A 46 1.33 -13.78 -17.10
CA THR A 46 1.05 -13.51 -15.67
C THR A 46 -0.28 -12.79 -15.51
N ALA A 47 -0.56 -11.76 -16.30
CA ALA A 47 -1.82 -11.02 -16.25
C ALA A 47 -3.02 -11.93 -16.56
N ASP A 48 -2.94 -12.81 -17.55
CA ASP A 48 -3.99 -13.77 -17.89
C ASP A 48 -4.26 -14.76 -16.76
N LEU A 49 -3.20 -15.26 -16.12
CA LEU A 49 -3.31 -16.16 -14.96
C LEU A 49 -3.89 -15.45 -13.73
N VAL A 50 -3.49 -14.20 -13.47
CA VAL A 50 -4.04 -13.40 -12.36
C VAL A 50 -5.53 -13.14 -12.59
N VAL A 51 -5.94 -12.73 -13.80
CA VAL A 51 -7.35 -12.50 -14.14
C VAL A 51 -8.18 -13.79 -13.95
N LYS A 52 -7.65 -14.94 -14.35
CA LYS A 52 -8.30 -16.24 -14.13
C LYS A 52 -8.42 -16.54 -12.62
N ALA A 53 -7.34 -16.42 -11.88
CA ALA A 53 -7.32 -16.72 -10.44
C ALA A 53 -8.24 -15.79 -9.62
N VAL A 54 -8.33 -14.50 -10.00
CA VAL A 54 -9.28 -13.56 -9.40
C VAL A 54 -10.72 -14.02 -9.66
N ALA A 55 -11.07 -14.40 -10.90
CA ALA A 55 -12.42 -14.88 -11.23
C ALA A 55 -12.77 -16.16 -10.45
N GLU A 56 -11.82 -17.07 -10.28
CA GLU A 56 -12.01 -18.30 -9.49
C GLU A 56 -12.26 -17.99 -8.01
N VAL A 57 -11.46 -17.13 -7.38
CA VAL A 57 -11.66 -16.79 -5.96
C VAL A 57 -12.96 -16.02 -5.73
N VAL A 58 -13.37 -15.19 -6.70
CA VAL A 58 -14.67 -14.52 -6.68
C VAL A 58 -15.79 -15.54 -6.73
N SER A 59 -15.72 -16.53 -7.65
CA SER A 59 -16.70 -17.61 -7.76
C SER A 59 -16.82 -18.41 -6.46
N ASP A 60 -15.70 -18.76 -5.83
CA ASP A 60 -15.69 -19.51 -4.57
C ASP A 60 -16.31 -18.72 -3.41
N LEU A 61 -15.98 -17.43 -3.28
CA LEU A 61 -16.54 -16.57 -2.24
C LEU A 61 -18.03 -16.26 -2.49
N ARG A 62 -18.47 -16.24 -3.74
CA ARG A 62 -19.86 -16.08 -4.13
C ARG A 62 -20.70 -17.33 -3.84
N SER A 63 -20.11 -18.50 -3.93
CA SER A 63 -20.78 -19.77 -3.63
C SER A 63 -21.22 -19.82 -2.18
N GLY A 64 -22.53 -19.95 -1.93
CA GLY A 64 -23.14 -19.94 -0.60
C GLY A 64 -23.22 -18.55 0.03
N ALA A 65 -23.12 -17.47 -0.73
CA ALA A 65 -23.51 -16.12 -0.32
C ALA A 65 -24.93 -15.82 -0.86
N ASP A 66 -25.80 -15.24 -0.01
CA ASP A 66 -27.17 -14.91 -0.40
C ASP A 66 -27.20 -13.81 -1.47
N VAL A 67 -26.35 -12.79 -1.30
CA VAL A 67 -26.26 -11.63 -2.21
C VAL A 67 -24.79 -11.19 -2.33
N VAL A 68 -24.39 -10.86 -3.55
CA VAL A 68 -23.15 -10.13 -3.84
C VAL A 68 -23.48 -9.01 -4.82
N ASP A 69 -23.35 -7.76 -4.39
CA ASP A 69 -23.76 -6.61 -5.17
C ASP A 69 -22.68 -6.17 -6.18
N ALA A 70 -21.40 -6.26 -5.78
CA ALA A 70 -20.26 -5.83 -6.59
C ALA A 70 -18.97 -6.56 -6.21
N VAL A 71 -17.96 -6.42 -7.07
CA VAL A 71 -16.59 -6.90 -6.83
C VAL A 71 -15.63 -5.72 -6.86
N GLY A 72 -14.65 -5.69 -5.96
CA GLY A 72 -13.54 -4.76 -6.00
C GLY A 72 -12.22 -5.51 -6.17
N VAL A 73 -11.40 -5.06 -7.09
CA VAL A 73 -10.07 -5.64 -7.33
C VAL A 73 -9.02 -4.55 -7.30
N VAL A 74 -8.00 -4.74 -6.48
CA VAL A 74 -6.84 -3.84 -6.43
C VAL A 74 -5.58 -4.60 -6.80
N VAL A 75 -4.66 -3.90 -7.46
CA VAL A 75 -3.43 -4.48 -8.01
C VAL A 75 -2.24 -3.58 -7.74
N PRO A 76 -1.00 -4.13 -7.69
CA PRO A 76 0.21 -3.36 -7.44
C PRO A 76 0.79 -2.74 -8.72
N GLY A 77 1.56 -1.68 -8.55
CA GLY A 77 2.31 -0.99 -9.60
C GLY A 77 1.66 0.32 -10.03
N VAL A 78 1.98 0.82 -11.23
CA VAL A 78 1.34 2.01 -11.79
C VAL A 78 -0.01 1.61 -12.39
N VAL A 79 -1.09 2.19 -11.88
CA VAL A 79 -2.48 1.85 -12.27
C VAL A 79 -3.22 3.10 -12.69
N ASP A 80 -3.67 3.11 -13.95
CA ASP A 80 -4.64 4.10 -14.45
C ASP A 80 -6.05 3.60 -14.13
N GLU A 81 -6.61 4.10 -13.04
CA GLU A 81 -7.92 3.67 -12.54
C GLU A 81 -9.07 4.15 -13.45
N VAL A 82 -8.89 5.29 -14.12
CA VAL A 82 -9.90 5.84 -15.04
C VAL A 82 -10.02 4.95 -16.27
N ARG A 83 -8.90 4.58 -16.86
CA ARG A 83 -8.87 3.67 -18.02
C ARG A 83 -9.00 2.20 -17.66
N GLY A 84 -8.80 1.83 -16.40
CA GLY A 84 -8.81 0.44 -15.92
C GLY A 84 -7.58 -0.36 -16.36
N VAL A 85 -6.44 0.30 -16.52
CA VAL A 85 -5.21 -0.27 -17.08
C VAL A 85 -4.14 -0.42 -16.02
N GLY A 86 -3.57 -1.62 -15.90
CA GLY A 86 -2.28 -1.82 -15.24
C GLY A 86 -1.17 -1.35 -16.17
N VAL A 87 -0.70 -0.10 -15.96
CA VAL A 87 0.29 0.54 -16.83
C VAL A 87 1.64 -0.17 -16.71
N PHE A 88 2.06 -0.43 -15.48
CA PHE A 88 3.32 -1.10 -15.21
C PHE A 88 3.30 -1.79 -13.85
N SER A 89 3.88 -2.99 -13.76
CA SER A 89 4.17 -3.64 -12.49
C SER A 89 5.51 -4.35 -12.56
N ALA A 90 6.50 -3.84 -11.84
CA ALA A 90 7.82 -4.49 -11.74
C ALA A 90 7.70 -5.90 -11.14
N ASN A 91 6.83 -6.06 -10.14
CA ASN A 91 6.65 -7.33 -9.42
C ASN A 91 5.93 -8.39 -10.25
N LEU A 92 4.97 -8.02 -11.11
CA LEU A 92 4.15 -8.95 -11.88
C LEU A 92 4.50 -8.95 -13.37
N GLY A 93 5.40 -8.06 -13.79
CA GLY A 93 6.00 -8.04 -15.12
C GLY A 93 5.09 -7.50 -16.22
N TRP A 94 3.84 -7.13 -15.93
CA TRP A 94 2.93 -6.64 -16.97
C TRP A 94 3.19 -5.17 -17.36
N ARG A 95 2.77 -4.84 -18.58
CA ARG A 95 2.79 -3.49 -19.13
C ARG A 95 1.55 -3.25 -19.99
N ASP A 96 0.87 -2.13 -19.75
CA ASP A 96 -0.29 -1.65 -20.51
C ASP A 96 -1.42 -2.69 -20.69
N VAL A 97 -1.78 -3.38 -19.59
CA VAL A 97 -2.80 -4.43 -19.59
C VAL A 97 -4.16 -3.87 -19.20
N PRO A 98 -5.23 -4.01 -20.00
CA PRO A 98 -6.59 -3.57 -19.67
C PRO A 98 -7.24 -4.51 -18.65
N LEU A 99 -6.76 -4.45 -17.40
CA LEU A 99 -7.12 -5.42 -16.35
C LEU A 99 -8.59 -5.32 -15.98
N ARG A 100 -9.16 -4.11 -15.83
CA ARG A 100 -10.56 -3.95 -15.47
C ARG A 100 -11.49 -4.62 -16.47
N ASP A 101 -11.28 -4.41 -17.76
CA ASP A 101 -12.16 -4.94 -18.80
C ASP A 101 -12.04 -6.48 -18.89
N ARG A 102 -10.81 -7.01 -18.74
CA ARG A 102 -10.58 -8.47 -18.71
C ARG A 102 -11.22 -9.13 -17.48
N LEU A 103 -11.18 -8.48 -16.33
CA LEU A 103 -11.82 -8.93 -15.09
C LEU A 103 -13.35 -8.86 -15.22
N ALA A 104 -13.89 -7.72 -15.68
CA ALA A 104 -15.32 -7.53 -15.86
C ALA A 104 -15.95 -8.59 -16.77
N ALA A 105 -15.29 -8.91 -17.90
CA ALA A 105 -15.74 -9.92 -18.84
C ALA A 105 -15.84 -11.33 -18.21
N ARG A 106 -15.06 -11.64 -17.16
CA ARG A 106 -15.07 -12.95 -16.51
C ARG A 106 -15.96 -13.01 -15.27
N ILE A 107 -16.10 -11.91 -14.56
CA ILE A 107 -16.79 -11.84 -13.26
C ILE A 107 -18.30 -11.66 -13.44
N GLY A 108 -18.72 -10.84 -14.40
CA GLY A 108 -20.15 -10.62 -14.69
C GLY A 108 -20.90 -9.90 -13.58
N LEU A 109 -20.21 -9.12 -12.74
CA LEU A 109 -20.76 -8.25 -11.70
C LEU A 109 -20.19 -6.83 -11.85
N PRO A 110 -20.86 -5.80 -11.28
CA PRO A 110 -20.26 -4.47 -11.18
C PRO A 110 -18.87 -4.55 -10.56
N LEU A 111 -17.88 -3.88 -11.18
CA LEU A 111 -16.47 -4.01 -10.82
C LEU A 111 -15.83 -2.67 -10.49
N GLY A 112 -15.40 -2.49 -9.22
CA GLY A 112 -14.44 -1.47 -8.80
C GLY A 112 -13.01 -1.96 -9.04
N PHE A 113 -12.16 -1.09 -9.59
CA PHE A 113 -10.77 -1.42 -9.90
C PHE A 113 -9.84 -0.30 -9.45
N GLY A 114 -8.70 -0.65 -8.86
CA GLY A 114 -7.76 0.36 -8.38
C GLY A 114 -6.38 -0.17 -7.99
N HIS A 115 -5.59 0.75 -7.43
CA HIS A 115 -4.26 0.49 -6.90
C HIS A 115 -4.32 0.07 -5.42
N ASP A 116 -3.55 -0.94 -5.04
CA ASP A 116 -3.54 -1.55 -3.70
C ASP A 116 -3.22 -0.54 -2.57
N VAL A 117 -2.15 0.26 -2.71
CA VAL A 117 -1.76 1.26 -1.71
C VAL A 117 -2.80 2.38 -1.61
N ARG A 118 -3.33 2.86 -2.75
CA ARG A 118 -4.36 3.91 -2.73
C ARG A 118 -5.65 3.44 -2.08
N ALA A 119 -6.07 2.23 -2.38
CA ALA A 119 -7.24 1.61 -1.77
C ALA A 119 -7.04 1.39 -0.26
N SER A 120 -5.86 0.92 0.15
CA SER A 120 -5.52 0.80 1.59
C SER A 120 -5.58 2.14 2.31
N GLY A 121 -5.08 3.21 1.68
CA GLY A 121 -5.17 4.57 2.23
C GLY A 121 -6.62 5.04 2.39
N LEU A 122 -7.48 4.77 1.41
CA LEU A 122 -8.90 5.08 1.50
C LEU A 122 -9.58 4.32 2.64
N ALA A 123 -9.21 3.05 2.86
CA ALA A 123 -9.71 2.26 3.97
C ALA A 123 -9.30 2.83 5.32
N GLU A 124 -8.05 3.24 5.51
CA GLU A 124 -7.56 3.87 6.75
C GLU A 124 -8.26 5.20 7.05
N VAL A 125 -8.57 6.00 6.01
CA VAL A 125 -9.34 7.24 6.16
C VAL A 125 -10.79 6.95 6.53
N ARG A 126 -11.35 5.85 6.03
CA ARG A 126 -12.77 5.53 6.23
C ARG A 126 -13.02 4.79 7.54
N PHE A 127 -12.18 3.82 7.88
CA PHE A 127 -12.42 2.86 8.94
C PHE A 127 -11.29 2.75 9.97
N GLY A 128 -10.10 3.31 9.69
CA GLY A 128 -8.89 3.09 10.48
C GLY A 128 -8.33 4.36 11.12
N ALA A 129 -7.00 4.42 11.21
CA ALA A 129 -6.21 5.38 11.96
C ALA A 129 -6.47 6.85 11.60
N ALA A 130 -6.90 7.14 10.37
CA ALA A 130 -7.17 8.51 9.89
C ALA A 130 -8.67 8.81 9.76
N ARG A 131 -9.53 8.05 10.44
CA ARG A 131 -10.98 8.26 10.40
C ARG A 131 -11.35 9.69 10.80
N GLY A 132 -12.17 10.33 9.95
CA GLY A 132 -12.64 11.70 10.15
C GLY A 132 -11.67 12.79 9.70
N MET A 133 -10.47 12.43 9.21
CA MET A 133 -9.50 13.38 8.66
C MET A 133 -9.68 13.53 7.15
N ARG A 134 -9.29 14.69 6.62
CA ARG A 134 -9.52 15.04 5.21
C ARG A 134 -8.25 15.06 4.38
N ASP A 135 -7.11 15.49 4.97
CA ASP A 135 -5.83 15.59 4.30
C ASP A 135 -4.88 14.56 4.92
N VAL A 136 -4.75 13.41 4.28
CA VAL A 136 -4.05 12.24 4.82
C VAL A 136 -3.07 11.67 3.81
N VAL A 137 -1.90 11.29 4.29
CA VAL A 137 -0.98 10.45 3.53
C VAL A 137 -0.87 9.10 4.23
N MET A 138 -1.20 8.03 3.52
CA MET A 138 -0.91 6.65 3.96
C MET A 138 0.40 6.21 3.31
N LEU A 139 1.36 5.77 4.12
CA LEU A 139 2.70 5.36 3.70
C LEU A 139 2.99 3.93 4.15
N PRO A 140 2.64 2.90 3.37
CA PRO A 140 3.09 1.55 3.63
C PRO A 140 4.59 1.42 3.34
N ILE A 141 5.32 0.88 4.31
CA ILE A 141 6.76 0.62 4.25
C ILE A 141 6.95 -0.89 4.33
N GLY A 142 7.18 -1.51 3.19
CA GLY A 142 7.36 -2.95 3.03
C GLY A 142 8.61 -3.27 2.21
N THR A 143 8.47 -4.11 1.19
CA THR A 143 9.53 -4.36 0.18
C THR A 143 9.89 -3.07 -0.56
N GLY A 144 8.89 -2.23 -0.83
CA GLY A 144 9.02 -0.88 -1.37
C GLY A 144 8.34 0.16 -0.49
N ILE A 145 8.35 1.43 -0.95
CA ILE A 145 7.71 2.57 -0.31
C ILE A 145 6.91 3.34 -1.36
N ALA A 146 5.60 3.41 -1.14
CA ALA A 146 4.70 4.24 -1.94
C ALA A 146 3.73 4.99 -1.01
N ALA A 147 3.06 6.02 -1.50
CA ALA A 147 2.08 6.76 -0.71
C ALA A 147 0.70 6.76 -1.39
N ALA A 148 -0.35 6.64 -0.58
CA ALA A 148 -1.68 7.09 -0.96
C ALA A 148 -1.88 8.50 -0.42
N ILE A 149 -2.30 9.42 -1.29
CA ILE A 149 -2.50 10.83 -0.96
C ILE A 149 -4.00 11.11 -1.01
N VAL A 150 -4.56 11.53 0.10
CA VAL A 150 -5.96 11.97 0.22
C VAL A 150 -5.95 13.45 0.52
N LEU A 151 -6.60 14.24 -0.33
CA LEU A 151 -6.72 15.70 -0.20
C LEU A 151 -8.21 16.06 -0.20
N ASP A 152 -8.62 16.85 0.78
CA ASP A 152 -10.01 17.25 0.97
C ASP A 152 -11.00 16.04 1.00
N GLY A 153 -10.55 14.93 1.59
CA GLY A 153 -11.31 13.68 1.69
C GLY A 153 -11.39 12.89 0.38
N ARG A 154 -10.61 13.24 -0.65
CA ARG A 154 -10.60 12.60 -1.97
C ARG A 154 -9.23 12.04 -2.27
N LEU A 155 -9.20 10.82 -2.77
CA LEU A 155 -7.97 10.18 -3.22
C LEU A 155 -7.40 10.92 -4.45
N TYR A 156 -6.13 11.30 -4.37
CA TYR A 156 -5.40 11.90 -5.48
C TYR A 156 -4.53 10.85 -6.17
N ALA A 157 -4.86 10.52 -7.39
CA ALA A 157 -4.17 9.49 -8.16
C ALA A 157 -3.12 10.06 -9.14
N GLY A 158 -3.22 11.35 -9.55
CA GLY A 158 -2.28 11.94 -10.52
C GLY A 158 -2.15 11.13 -11.82
N GLY A 159 -3.27 10.64 -12.37
CA GLY A 159 -3.24 9.75 -13.53
C GLY A 159 -2.63 8.36 -13.25
N GLY A 160 -2.51 7.98 -12.00
CA GLY A 160 -1.89 6.72 -11.58
C GLY A 160 -0.44 6.85 -11.10
N PHE A 161 0.18 8.03 -11.24
CA PHE A 161 1.60 8.27 -10.95
C PHE A 161 1.85 8.98 -9.60
N ALA A 162 0.82 9.45 -8.90
CA ALA A 162 0.99 10.11 -7.61
C ALA A 162 1.39 9.10 -6.52
N GLY A 163 2.26 9.57 -5.61
CA GLY A 163 2.63 8.78 -4.43
C GLY A 163 3.94 8.04 -4.51
N GLU A 164 4.72 8.18 -5.57
CA GLU A 164 6.03 7.54 -5.77
C GLU A 164 7.13 8.18 -4.89
N ILE A 165 6.81 8.45 -3.63
CA ILE A 165 7.67 9.11 -2.63
C ILE A 165 8.93 8.29 -2.33
N GLY A 166 8.87 6.98 -2.47
CA GLY A 166 10.00 6.08 -2.28
C GLY A 166 11.16 6.38 -3.23
N HIS A 167 10.88 7.03 -4.38
CA HIS A 167 11.89 7.31 -5.40
C HIS A 167 12.43 8.75 -5.38
N ILE A 168 12.12 9.52 -4.34
CA ILE A 168 12.77 10.81 -4.11
C ILE A 168 14.23 10.58 -3.70
N ASP A 169 15.15 11.24 -4.40
CA ASP A 169 16.57 11.27 -4.02
C ASP A 169 16.77 12.15 -2.78
N ILE A 170 17.29 11.55 -1.72
CA ILE A 170 17.61 12.21 -0.44
C ILE A 170 19.10 12.43 -0.22
N GLY A 171 19.92 12.24 -1.28
CA GLY A 171 21.35 12.44 -1.25
C GLY A 171 22.15 11.34 -0.55
N HIS A 172 21.61 10.13 -0.38
CA HIS A 172 22.29 9.04 0.30
C HIS A 172 23.29 8.27 -0.60
N GLY A 173 23.03 8.25 -1.93
CA GLY A 173 23.89 7.57 -2.90
C GLY A 173 23.66 6.05 -3.05
N GLU A 174 22.79 5.42 -2.25
CA GLU A 174 22.44 3.99 -2.42
C GLU A 174 21.80 3.72 -3.77
N PRO A 175 22.22 2.67 -4.52
CA PRO A 175 21.55 2.28 -5.76
C PRO A 175 20.09 1.87 -5.52
N CYS A 176 19.19 2.32 -6.40
CA CYS A 176 17.78 1.98 -6.36
C CYS A 176 17.37 1.06 -7.52
N GLY A 177 16.43 0.16 -7.26
CA GLY A 177 15.86 -0.72 -8.28
C GLY A 177 15.14 0.02 -9.44
N CYS A 178 14.81 1.31 -9.26
CA CYS A 178 14.24 2.15 -10.32
C CYS A 178 15.27 2.62 -11.37
N GLY A 179 16.55 2.33 -11.17
CA GLY A 179 17.66 2.75 -12.04
C GLY A 179 18.34 4.06 -11.60
N SER A 180 17.83 4.72 -10.55
CA SER A 180 18.45 5.91 -9.94
C SER A 180 19.28 5.52 -8.69
N SER A 181 19.80 6.52 -7.97
CA SER A 181 20.44 6.34 -6.67
C SER A 181 19.91 7.34 -5.65
N GLY A 182 20.15 7.07 -4.36
CA GLY A 182 19.75 7.98 -3.28
C GLY A 182 18.28 8.00 -2.92
N CYS A 183 17.46 7.13 -3.50
CA CYS A 183 16.02 7.04 -3.22
C CYS A 183 15.74 6.69 -1.75
N VAL A 184 14.69 7.27 -1.17
CA VAL A 184 14.19 6.93 0.18
C VAL A 184 14.02 5.42 0.33
N GLU A 185 13.41 4.75 -0.66
CA GLU A 185 13.16 3.31 -0.65
C GLU A 185 14.45 2.49 -0.57
N ALA A 186 15.50 2.92 -1.29
CA ALA A 186 16.79 2.23 -1.29
C ALA A 186 17.48 2.21 0.08
N VAL A 187 17.07 3.12 0.97
CA VAL A 187 17.62 3.25 2.33
C VAL A 187 16.66 2.74 3.40
N ALA A 188 15.36 3.02 3.27
CA ALA A 188 14.38 2.92 4.36
C ALA A 188 13.28 1.89 4.14
N SER A 189 13.19 1.21 2.98
CA SER A 189 12.26 0.09 2.88
C SER A 189 12.70 -1.07 3.80
N SER A 190 11.77 -1.92 4.22
CA SER A 190 12.08 -3.10 5.03
C SER A 190 13.13 -3.99 4.37
N ALA A 191 13.04 -4.15 3.04
CA ALA A 191 14.02 -4.89 2.26
C ALA A 191 15.39 -4.20 2.22
N ALA A 192 15.41 -2.87 2.12
CA ALA A 192 16.65 -2.10 2.12
C ALA A 192 17.36 -2.16 3.47
N VAL A 193 16.64 -2.04 4.57
CA VAL A 193 17.17 -2.16 5.94
C VAL A 193 17.80 -3.54 6.14
N ALA A 194 17.12 -4.62 5.74
CA ALA A 194 17.66 -5.98 5.81
C ALA A 194 18.93 -6.14 4.95
N ARG A 195 18.90 -5.68 3.70
CA ARG A 195 20.04 -5.72 2.77
C ARG A 195 21.25 -4.96 3.33
N ARG A 196 21.05 -3.75 3.85
CA ARG A 196 22.12 -2.90 4.38
C ARG A 196 22.73 -3.47 5.67
N TYR A 197 21.91 -4.06 6.54
CA TYR A 197 22.38 -4.77 7.72
C TYR A 197 23.20 -6.01 7.32
N ARG A 198 22.73 -6.80 6.34
CA ARG A 198 23.50 -7.93 5.79
C ARG A 198 24.85 -7.49 5.22
N ALA A 199 24.91 -6.37 4.50
CA ALA A 199 26.15 -5.85 3.95
C ALA A 199 27.20 -5.51 5.03
N ARG A 200 26.75 -5.10 6.24
CA ARG A 200 27.63 -4.77 7.37
C ARG A 200 28.06 -5.99 8.18
N THR A 201 27.17 -6.97 8.32
CA THR A 201 27.35 -8.06 9.30
C THR A 201 27.52 -9.45 8.68
N GLY A 202 27.21 -9.61 7.39
CA GLY A 202 27.12 -10.90 6.70
C GLY A 202 25.87 -11.71 7.06
N ARG A 203 24.98 -11.24 7.97
CA ARG A 203 23.78 -11.95 8.41
C ARG A 203 22.63 -11.71 7.44
N ASP A 204 22.01 -12.80 6.98
CA ASP A 204 20.80 -12.77 6.13
C ASP A 204 19.56 -12.86 6.99
N VAL A 205 18.91 -11.74 7.22
CA VAL A 205 17.79 -11.57 8.15
C VAL A 205 16.71 -10.69 7.53
N SER A 206 15.51 -10.71 8.08
CA SER A 206 14.42 -9.83 7.68
C SER A 206 14.53 -8.42 8.32
N GLY A 207 13.76 -7.45 7.80
CA GLY A 207 13.66 -6.13 8.44
C GLY A 207 13.10 -6.19 9.86
N ALA A 208 12.24 -7.16 10.18
CA ALA A 208 11.74 -7.39 11.53
C ALA A 208 12.86 -7.88 12.48
N ASP A 209 13.75 -8.75 11.99
CA ASP A 209 14.90 -9.21 12.78
C ASP A 209 15.89 -8.07 13.04
N VAL A 210 16.06 -7.15 12.07
CA VAL A 210 16.88 -5.93 12.30
C VAL A 210 16.24 -5.07 13.39
N ALA A 211 14.92 -4.88 13.38
CA ALA A 211 14.23 -4.15 14.47
C ALA A 211 14.41 -4.83 15.84
N ALA A 212 14.42 -6.16 15.88
CA ALA A 212 14.73 -6.91 17.10
C ALA A 212 16.19 -6.71 17.55
N ALA A 213 17.15 -6.70 16.61
CA ALA A 213 18.55 -6.43 16.89
C ALA A 213 18.78 -4.99 17.42
N VAL A 214 18.04 -4.01 16.88
CA VAL A 214 18.06 -2.63 17.44
C VAL A 214 17.63 -2.62 18.90
N ARG A 215 16.54 -3.33 19.26
CA ARG A 215 16.09 -3.44 20.66
C ARG A 215 17.10 -4.15 21.55
N ALA A 216 17.88 -5.08 20.99
CA ALA A 216 18.95 -5.78 21.69
C ALA A 216 20.25 -4.96 21.84
N GLY A 217 20.31 -3.74 21.24
CA GLY A 217 21.48 -2.87 21.35
C GLY A 217 22.59 -3.17 20.32
N ASP A 218 22.32 -3.91 19.26
CA ASP A 218 23.29 -4.17 18.17
C ASP A 218 23.66 -2.84 17.46
N PRO A 219 24.95 -2.44 17.49
CA PRO A 219 25.34 -1.14 16.96
C PRO A 219 25.22 -1.03 15.43
N ASP A 220 25.39 -2.13 14.69
CA ASP A 220 25.21 -2.14 13.24
C ASP A 220 23.74 -2.02 12.85
N ALA A 221 22.85 -2.67 13.62
CA ALA A 221 21.41 -2.53 13.44
C ALA A 221 20.96 -1.10 13.77
N GLN A 222 21.45 -0.51 14.86
CA GLN A 222 21.15 0.87 15.23
C GLN A 222 21.58 1.87 14.14
N ALA A 223 22.78 1.71 13.58
CA ALA A 223 23.27 2.57 12.52
C ALA A 223 22.40 2.51 11.26
N VAL A 224 22.05 1.30 10.79
CA VAL A 224 21.17 1.11 9.63
C VAL A 224 19.77 1.66 9.90
N TRP A 225 19.25 1.46 11.11
CA TRP A 225 17.94 1.96 11.52
C TRP A 225 17.89 3.49 11.55
N GLN A 226 18.92 4.14 12.10
CA GLN A 226 19.01 5.60 12.14
C GLN A 226 19.06 6.20 10.74
N ASP A 227 19.81 5.61 9.81
CA ASP A 227 19.83 6.04 8.41
C ASP A 227 18.44 5.92 7.78
N ALA A 228 17.70 4.85 8.10
CA ALA A 228 16.32 4.68 7.60
C ALA A 228 15.36 5.73 8.17
N ILE A 229 15.48 6.08 9.46
CA ILE A 229 14.70 7.16 10.08
C ILE A 229 15.01 8.50 9.41
N ASP A 230 16.29 8.81 9.17
CA ASP A 230 16.70 10.05 8.53
C ASP A 230 16.20 10.14 7.08
N ALA A 231 16.25 9.03 6.36
CA ALA A 231 15.73 8.92 5.00
C ALA A 231 14.20 9.15 4.96
N LEU A 232 13.46 8.48 5.83
CA LEU A 232 12.01 8.65 5.94
C LEU A 232 11.65 10.09 6.31
N ALA A 233 12.31 10.69 7.29
CA ALA A 233 12.04 12.07 7.71
C ALA A 233 12.24 13.06 6.56
N LYS A 234 13.29 12.90 5.74
CA LYS A 234 13.50 13.72 4.53
C LYS A 234 12.36 13.53 3.51
N GLY A 235 11.95 12.29 3.24
CA GLY A 235 10.83 12.00 2.35
C GLY A 235 9.50 12.59 2.88
N LEU A 236 9.24 12.45 4.18
CA LEU A 236 8.07 13.03 4.82
C LEU A 236 8.08 14.55 4.80
N LEU A 237 9.23 15.19 4.93
CA LEU A 237 9.33 16.65 4.82
C LEU A 237 8.86 17.15 3.45
N VAL A 238 9.17 16.44 2.38
CA VAL A 238 8.67 16.76 1.03
C VAL A 238 7.15 16.65 0.98
N LEU A 239 6.57 15.57 1.52
CA LEU A 239 5.11 15.41 1.59
C LEU A 239 4.44 16.50 2.42
N VAL A 240 5.01 16.85 3.57
CA VAL A 240 4.49 17.95 4.41
C VAL A 240 4.56 19.28 3.69
N THR A 241 5.65 19.55 2.98
CA THR A 241 5.83 20.81 2.24
C THR A 241 4.85 20.97 1.08
N VAL A 242 4.57 19.85 0.36
CA VAL A 242 3.76 19.88 -0.87
C VAL A 242 2.27 19.70 -0.58
N ALA A 243 1.92 18.76 0.30
CA ALA A 243 0.53 18.34 0.54
C ALA A 243 -0.05 18.83 1.89
N ALA A 244 0.79 19.31 2.82
CA ALA A 244 0.40 19.78 4.15
C ALA A 244 -0.63 18.87 4.85
N PRO A 245 -0.42 17.54 4.95
CA PRO A 245 -1.40 16.62 5.49
C PRO A 245 -1.70 16.89 6.98
N GLU A 246 -2.91 16.56 7.42
CA GLU A 246 -3.28 16.51 8.84
C GLU A 246 -2.64 15.33 9.54
N CYS A 247 -2.56 14.22 8.82
CA CYS A 247 -2.06 12.96 9.34
C CYS A 247 -1.24 12.21 8.30
N ILE A 248 -0.17 11.58 8.76
CA ILE A 248 0.59 10.59 8.01
C ILE A 248 0.42 9.26 8.73
N VAL A 249 -0.17 8.28 8.05
CA VAL A 249 -0.38 6.92 8.56
C VAL A 249 0.73 6.02 8.05
N LEU A 250 1.52 5.46 8.94
CA LEU A 250 2.61 4.53 8.62
C LEU A 250 2.08 3.10 8.66
N GLY A 251 2.23 2.38 7.55
CA GLY A 251 1.79 0.99 7.42
C GLY A 251 2.89 0.06 6.93
N GLY A 252 2.50 -1.15 6.55
CA GLY A 252 3.42 -2.18 6.06
C GLY A 252 4.20 -2.88 7.18
N GLY A 253 5.06 -3.83 6.78
CA GLY A 253 5.81 -4.65 7.74
C GLY A 253 6.77 -3.86 8.62
N PHE A 254 7.35 -2.78 8.11
CA PHE A 254 8.27 -1.93 8.86
C PHE A 254 7.57 -1.18 10.00
N ALA A 255 6.31 -0.80 9.82
CA ALA A 255 5.50 -0.12 10.83
C ALA A 255 5.19 -1.02 12.05
N GLN A 256 5.35 -2.35 11.94
CA GLN A 256 5.22 -3.26 13.07
C GLN A 256 6.30 -3.06 14.14
N ALA A 257 7.36 -2.30 13.85
CA ALA A 257 8.33 -1.89 14.84
C ALA A 257 7.74 -0.97 15.94
N GLY A 258 6.57 -0.38 15.68
CA GLY A 258 5.83 0.42 16.66
C GLY A 258 6.59 1.68 17.09
N GLU A 259 6.72 1.87 18.41
CA GLU A 259 7.39 3.03 19.01
C GLU A 259 8.86 3.14 18.57
N LEU A 260 9.53 2.05 18.26
CA LEU A 260 10.89 2.05 17.74
C LEU A 260 11.02 2.81 16.40
N LEU A 261 9.95 2.87 15.62
CA LEU A 261 9.87 3.63 14.39
C LEU A 261 9.29 5.03 14.63
N ILE A 262 8.10 5.11 15.25
CA ILE A 262 7.28 6.32 15.21
C ILE A 262 7.88 7.46 16.04
N GLU A 263 8.46 7.15 17.21
CA GLU A 263 9.01 8.19 18.10
C GLU A 263 10.27 8.86 17.53
N PRO A 264 11.32 8.11 17.07
CA PRO A 264 12.48 8.76 16.50
C PRO A 264 12.16 9.45 15.16
N LEU A 265 11.23 8.91 14.36
CA LEU A 265 10.80 9.53 13.12
C LEU A 265 10.06 10.86 13.38
N ARG A 266 9.18 10.89 14.39
CA ARG A 266 8.49 12.11 14.82
C ARG A 266 9.50 13.17 15.27
N ALA A 267 10.39 12.81 16.18
CA ALA A 267 11.41 13.73 16.68
C ALA A 267 12.30 14.28 15.55
N ARG A 268 12.68 13.41 14.60
CA ARG A 268 13.51 13.81 13.47
C ARG A 268 12.77 14.74 12.52
N LEU A 269 11.53 14.42 12.17
CA LEU A 269 10.68 15.25 11.31
C LEU A 269 10.42 16.62 11.97
N ASP A 270 10.05 16.64 13.25
CA ASP A 270 9.77 17.87 14.00
C ASP A 270 10.97 18.83 14.03
N GLY A 271 12.19 18.28 14.12
CA GLY A 271 13.42 19.06 14.05
C GLY A 271 13.72 19.66 12.67
N MET A 272 13.05 19.18 11.61
CA MET A 272 13.21 19.68 10.24
C MET A 272 12.10 20.68 9.86
N LEU A 273 10.98 20.69 10.57
CA LEU A 273 9.82 21.53 10.26
C LEU A 273 10.04 22.97 10.69
N ALA A 274 9.93 23.91 9.73
CA ALA A 274 9.90 25.34 10.01
C ALA A 274 8.53 25.80 10.52
N ALA A 275 8.43 27.03 11.00
CA ALA A 275 7.20 27.59 11.61
C ALA A 275 5.99 27.65 10.64
N TYR A 276 6.24 27.68 9.35
CA TYR A 276 5.19 27.72 8.32
C TYR A 276 4.69 26.34 7.86
N HIS A 277 5.33 25.25 8.29
CA HIS A 277 4.86 23.90 7.99
C HIS A 277 3.73 23.50 8.95
N ARG A 278 2.72 22.83 8.41
CA ARG A 278 1.76 22.09 9.23
C ARG A 278 2.49 20.93 9.90
N ARG A 279 2.24 20.70 11.20
CA ARG A 279 2.76 19.54 11.91
C ARG A 279 1.75 18.40 11.84
N PRO A 280 1.99 17.34 11.04
CA PRO A 280 1.05 16.24 10.91
C PRO A 280 1.08 15.34 12.14
N TYR A 281 -0.05 14.72 12.45
CA TYR A 281 -0.05 13.55 13.34
C TYR A 281 0.63 12.39 12.62
N LEU A 282 1.62 11.75 13.27
CA LEU A 282 2.13 10.46 12.83
C LEU A 282 1.39 9.36 13.57
N LYS A 283 0.75 8.45 12.83
CA LYS A 283 0.00 7.31 13.37
C LYS A 283 0.43 6.01 12.71
N LEU A 284 0.27 4.90 13.41
CA LEU A 284 0.39 3.57 12.81
C LEU A 284 -0.95 3.17 12.18
N ALA A 285 -0.88 2.41 11.09
CA ALA A 285 -2.06 1.84 10.44
C ALA A 285 -2.81 0.89 11.38
N GLU A 286 -4.13 0.99 11.42
CA GLU A 286 -4.98 0.17 12.29
C GLU A 286 -5.56 -1.05 11.58
N LEU A 287 -5.76 -0.99 10.25
CA LEU A 287 -6.40 -2.07 9.49
C LEU A 287 -5.42 -3.17 9.07
N GLY A 288 -4.12 -2.90 9.16
CA GLY A 288 -3.07 -3.89 8.93
C GLY A 288 -3.24 -4.62 7.59
N ASP A 289 -3.23 -5.95 7.65
CA ASP A 289 -3.28 -6.87 6.50
C ASP A 289 -4.65 -6.89 5.77
N THR A 290 -5.67 -6.29 6.36
CA THR A 290 -7.02 -6.22 5.77
C THR A 290 -7.27 -4.93 4.98
N ALA A 291 -6.40 -3.93 5.10
CA ALA A 291 -6.59 -2.61 4.51
C ALA A 291 -6.84 -2.66 2.99
N GLY A 292 -6.06 -3.48 2.24
CA GLY A 292 -6.22 -3.66 0.80
C GLY A 292 -7.59 -4.21 0.41
N CYS A 293 -8.05 -5.28 1.10
CA CYS A 293 -9.38 -5.84 0.87
C CYS A 293 -10.49 -4.85 1.25
N LEU A 294 -10.39 -4.14 2.38
CA LEU A 294 -11.39 -3.16 2.77
C LEU A 294 -11.45 -1.99 1.80
N GLY A 295 -10.30 -1.55 1.29
CA GLY A 295 -10.22 -0.54 0.24
C GLY A 295 -10.81 -1.02 -1.08
N ALA A 296 -10.54 -2.25 -1.50
CA ALA A 296 -11.15 -2.85 -2.67
C ALA A 296 -12.69 -2.93 -2.53
N ALA A 297 -13.20 -3.28 -1.35
CA ALA A 297 -14.64 -3.29 -1.06
C ALA A 297 -15.26 -1.88 -1.17
N LEU A 298 -14.55 -0.83 -0.72
CA LEU A 298 -15.00 0.55 -0.90
C LEU A 298 -15.11 0.92 -2.39
N LEU A 299 -14.09 0.60 -3.19
CA LEU A 299 -14.12 0.85 -4.64
C LEU A 299 -15.27 0.11 -5.33
N ALA A 300 -15.58 -1.12 -4.91
CA ALA A 300 -16.74 -1.87 -5.40
C ALA A 300 -18.05 -1.12 -5.16
N THR A 301 -18.25 -0.60 -3.95
CA THR A 301 -19.50 0.04 -3.54
C THR A 301 -19.65 1.48 -4.05
N GLU A 302 -18.58 2.18 -4.36
CA GLU A 302 -18.62 3.50 -4.98
C GLU A 302 -19.15 3.42 -6.42
N GLY A 303 -18.79 2.38 -7.17
CA GLY A 303 -19.33 2.11 -8.51
C GLY A 303 -20.86 1.92 -8.55
N LEU A 304 -21.45 1.44 -7.46
CA LEU A 304 -22.91 1.27 -7.37
C LEU A 304 -23.71 2.59 -7.23
N LYS A 305 -23.03 3.69 -6.84
CA LYS A 305 -23.68 4.99 -6.66
C LYS A 305 -23.76 5.82 -7.95
N THR A 306 -23.05 5.40 -8.97
CA THR A 306 -22.93 6.11 -10.26
C THR A 306 -23.77 5.48 -11.37
N THR A 307 -24.44 4.37 -11.12
CA THR A 307 -25.45 3.72 -11.97
C THR A 307 -26.84 3.97 -11.45
#